data_02773c1db55114bac6093ad50488de0d
#
_entry.id   02773c1db55114bac6093ad50488de0d
#
_cell.length_a   1.000
_cell.length_b   1.000
_cell.length_c   1.000
_cell.angle_alpha   90.00
_cell.angle_beta   90.00
_cell.angle_gamma   90.00
#
_symmetry.space_group_name_H-M   'P 1'
#
loop_
_entity.id
_entity.type
_entity.pdbx_description
1 polymer ?
#
loop_
_entity_poly.entity_id
_entity_poly.type
_entity_poly.pdbx_seq_one_letter_code
_entity_poly.pdbx_strand_id
1 'polypeptide(L)'
;MSSILSNISISLIDVLRFACWLISSYGLSRFFKKFGIEGWWAFVPGARIYWLARCADREQDGKTAMILQLLMYPTYAAYLILDVDSPAFPYISILSLFFGIGSLIYKARICIDLCGDLKVTKHWAWLWVFADIIPCLVWGFNDRYSPPSELSRYNGNDPILSSDLNQAVSNSVTDTDNGLSVKIQDRTVRNFLDKRYLLREIFMNIEPGHMVLLLGGSGAGKTTFINAVTGYEKANAQILLDGMNVYDEYDKMKYSIGFVPQVDLMRSNDTVYRTLMDAALLRLPESTTRKELTARVNSVLEQFGLSSVKGSLVEKLSGGQRKRLSIAMEYISDPFLFVLDEPDSGLDGVIARDLMKRLRAIADQGKIVIVITHTPDRVISYFDDVIVLAKDSRKTGRLAYFGSVDDAKEFFGQDTMEGILRLVNQKDEGGEGRPDEFVLRYAERQVTAQ
;
A
#
# COMPACT_ATOMS: atom_id res chain seq x y z
N MET A 1 -53.24 5.00 9.06
CA MET A 1 -52.22 5.84 8.37
C MET A 1 -52.57 7.32 8.41
N SER A 2 -53.82 7.73 8.44
CA SER A 2 -54.23 9.16 8.56
C SER A 2 -54.05 9.76 9.94
N SER A 3 -54.04 8.98 11.02
CA SER A 3 -53.87 9.45 12.40
C SER A 3 -52.41 9.69 12.84
N ILE A 4 -51.45 9.13 12.12
CA ILE A 4 -50.02 9.30 12.38
C ILE A 4 -49.49 10.61 11.75
N LEU A 5 -50.07 11.04 10.65
CA LEU A 5 -49.65 12.27 9.95
C LEU A 5 -50.23 13.56 10.61
N SER A 6 -51.27 13.47 11.43
CA SER A 6 -51.89 14.61 12.08
C SER A 6 -51.13 15.10 13.35
N ASN A 7 -50.20 14.33 13.89
CA ASN A 7 -49.45 14.66 15.12
C ASN A 7 -48.03 15.18 14.89
N ILE A 8 -47.53 15.32 13.64
CA ILE A 8 -46.23 15.91 13.35
C ILE A 8 -46.40 17.43 13.21
N SER A 9 -46.60 18.13 14.33
CA SER A 9 -46.43 19.58 14.35
C SER A 9 -44.92 19.88 14.35
N ILE A 10 -44.37 20.29 13.20
CA ILE A 10 -42.99 20.79 13.11
C ILE A 10 -42.91 22.03 14.02
N SER A 11 -42.20 21.90 15.14
CA SER A 11 -42.01 23.00 16.05
C SER A 11 -41.05 24.04 15.47
N LEU A 12 -41.14 25.28 15.85
CA LEU A 12 -40.18 26.34 15.50
C LEU A 12 -38.75 25.91 15.86
N ILE A 13 -38.60 25.13 16.92
CA ILE A 13 -37.30 24.57 17.38
C ILE A 13 -36.73 23.62 16.34
N ASP A 14 -37.56 22.78 15.72
CA ASP A 14 -37.06 21.80 14.69
C ASP A 14 -36.64 22.54 13.41
N VAL A 15 -37.33 23.58 13.03
CA VAL A 15 -36.95 24.46 11.91
C VAL A 15 -35.60 25.14 12.20
N LEU A 16 -35.42 25.66 13.41
CA LEU A 16 -34.15 26.27 13.83
C LEU A 16 -33.01 25.27 13.87
N ARG A 17 -33.23 24.06 14.39
CA ARG A 17 -32.23 22.99 14.39
C ARG A 17 -31.81 22.62 12.98
N PHE A 18 -32.76 22.48 12.07
CA PHE A 18 -32.47 22.17 10.66
C PHE A 18 -31.70 23.32 9.98
N ALA A 19 -32.08 24.56 10.23
CA ALA A 19 -31.35 25.73 9.72
C ALA A 19 -29.89 25.77 10.25
N CYS A 20 -29.70 25.57 11.56
CA CYS A 20 -28.36 25.47 12.15
C CYS A 20 -27.53 24.33 11.55
N TRP A 21 -28.14 23.18 11.32
CA TRP A 21 -27.47 22.05 10.67
C TRP A 21 -27.07 22.37 9.22
N LEU A 22 -27.90 23.03 8.44
CA LEU A 22 -27.56 23.46 7.07
C LEU A 22 -26.41 24.48 7.08
N ILE A 23 -26.43 25.46 7.96
CA ILE A 23 -25.39 26.49 8.09
C ILE A 23 -24.05 25.82 8.50
N SER A 24 -24.08 24.91 9.50
CA SER A 24 -22.89 24.19 9.93
C SER A 24 -22.35 23.28 8.81
N SER A 25 -23.22 22.63 8.05
CA SER A 25 -22.83 21.78 6.91
C SER A 25 -22.20 22.59 5.78
N TYR A 26 -22.69 23.82 5.54
CA TYR A 26 -22.07 24.69 4.54
C TYR A 26 -20.66 25.13 4.96
N GLY A 27 -20.45 25.54 6.21
CA GLY A 27 -19.12 25.86 6.74
C GLY A 27 -18.18 24.66 6.69
N LEU A 28 -18.67 23.47 7.10
CA LEU A 28 -17.91 22.22 7.06
C LEU A 28 -17.59 21.80 5.63
N SER A 29 -18.47 22.03 4.65
CA SER A 29 -18.21 21.79 3.23
C SER A 29 -17.01 22.59 2.73
N ARG A 30 -16.91 23.86 3.14
CA ARG A 30 -15.75 24.72 2.83
C ARG A 30 -14.47 24.21 3.50
N PHE A 31 -14.58 23.77 4.76
CA PHE A 31 -13.46 23.17 5.49
C PHE A 31 -12.97 21.88 4.83
N PHE A 32 -13.86 20.98 4.45
CA PHE A 32 -13.50 19.75 3.75
C PHE A 32 -12.76 19.99 2.43
N LYS A 33 -13.19 21.00 1.66
CA LYS A 33 -12.49 21.37 0.42
C LYS A 33 -11.05 21.79 0.65
N LYS A 34 -10.70 22.41 1.78
CA LYS A 34 -9.30 22.75 2.12
C LYS A 34 -8.44 21.51 2.34
N PHE A 35 -9.06 20.39 2.76
CA PHE A 35 -8.41 19.07 2.90
C PHE A 35 -8.52 18.20 1.65
N GLY A 36 -9.04 18.76 0.54
CA GLY A 36 -9.22 18.01 -0.70
C GLY A 36 -10.36 16.99 -0.66
N ILE A 37 -11.27 17.11 0.30
CA ILE A 37 -12.46 16.26 0.43
C ILE A 37 -13.63 16.93 -0.29
N GLU A 38 -14.42 16.13 -1.05
CA GLU A 38 -15.62 16.66 -1.69
C GLU A 38 -16.61 17.24 -0.69
N GLY A 39 -16.93 18.53 -0.84
CA GLY A 39 -17.70 19.30 0.15
C GLY A 39 -19.12 18.78 0.42
N TRP A 40 -19.74 18.03 -0.51
CA TRP A 40 -21.10 17.49 -0.33
C TRP A 40 -21.20 16.47 0.81
N TRP A 41 -20.10 15.80 1.18
CA TRP A 41 -20.06 14.90 2.34
C TRP A 41 -20.44 15.56 3.66
N ALA A 42 -20.28 16.87 3.77
CA ALA A 42 -20.72 17.63 4.94
C ALA A 42 -22.24 17.59 5.16
N PHE A 43 -23.01 17.34 4.09
CA PHE A 43 -24.48 17.27 4.11
C PHE A 43 -25.01 15.85 4.31
N VAL A 44 -24.15 14.85 4.43
CA VAL A 44 -24.57 13.45 4.66
C VAL A 44 -24.48 13.14 6.16
N PRO A 45 -25.63 12.93 6.84
CA PRO A 45 -25.63 12.57 8.25
C PRO A 45 -24.82 11.28 8.50
N GLY A 46 -24.01 11.28 9.56
CA GLY A 46 -23.10 10.18 9.85
C GLY A 46 -21.77 10.29 9.07
N ALA A 47 -21.79 10.39 7.75
CA ALA A 47 -20.56 10.49 6.95
C ALA A 47 -19.74 11.75 7.28
N ARG A 48 -20.39 12.86 7.66
CA ARG A 48 -19.70 14.10 8.06
C ARG A 48 -18.69 13.91 9.18
N ILE A 49 -18.98 13.04 10.16
CA ILE A 49 -18.06 12.78 11.27
C ILE A 49 -16.89 11.88 10.84
N TYR A 50 -17.15 10.95 9.94
CA TYR A 50 -16.10 10.12 9.34
C TYR A 50 -15.07 10.98 8.58
N TRP A 51 -15.55 11.88 7.72
CA TRP A 51 -14.66 12.76 6.96
C TRP A 51 -13.95 13.81 7.83
N LEU A 52 -14.60 14.28 8.90
CA LEU A 52 -13.94 15.12 9.90
C LEU A 52 -12.78 14.38 10.59
N ALA A 53 -12.98 13.10 10.90
CA ALA A 53 -11.95 12.26 11.49
C ALA A 53 -10.78 12.01 10.52
N ARG A 54 -11.08 11.93 9.23
CA ARG A 54 -10.05 11.83 8.18
C ARG A 54 -9.18 13.08 8.12
N CYS A 55 -9.73 14.25 8.38
CA CYS A 55 -8.96 15.50 8.48
C CYS A 55 -7.97 15.48 9.66
N ALA A 56 -8.19 14.62 10.66
CA ALA A 56 -7.35 14.43 11.85
C ALA A 56 -6.54 13.12 11.85
N ASP A 57 -6.43 12.43 10.70
CA ASP A 57 -5.80 11.10 10.55
C ASP A 57 -6.33 10.03 11.55
N ARG A 58 -7.59 10.16 11.99
CA ARG A 58 -8.29 9.31 12.96
C ARG A 58 -9.42 8.47 12.33
N GLU A 59 -9.10 7.79 11.22
CA GLU A 59 -10.10 7.05 10.44
C GLU A 59 -10.90 6.02 11.26
N GLN A 60 -10.24 5.27 12.15
CA GLN A 60 -10.91 4.25 12.98
C GLN A 60 -11.90 4.86 13.95
N ASP A 61 -11.53 5.95 14.61
CA ASP A 61 -12.43 6.69 15.51
C ASP A 61 -13.61 7.27 14.71
N GLY A 62 -13.37 7.72 13.49
CA GLY A 62 -14.40 8.20 12.57
C GLY A 62 -15.40 7.12 12.15
N LYS A 63 -14.94 5.92 11.83
CA LYS A 63 -15.82 4.77 11.52
C LYS A 63 -16.70 4.43 12.71
N THR A 64 -16.11 4.33 13.90
CA THR A 64 -16.84 4.01 15.13
C THR A 64 -17.87 5.09 15.46
N ALA A 65 -17.49 6.37 15.40
CA ALA A 65 -18.40 7.48 15.65
C ALA A 65 -19.57 7.51 14.65
N MET A 66 -19.31 7.23 13.38
CA MET A 66 -20.32 7.16 12.33
C MET A 66 -21.31 6.01 12.59
N ILE A 67 -20.84 4.82 12.92
CA ILE A 67 -21.69 3.67 13.21
C ILE A 67 -22.58 3.98 14.43
N LEU A 68 -22.01 4.51 15.51
CA LEU A 68 -22.75 4.91 16.70
C LEU A 68 -23.82 5.97 16.38
N GLN A 69 -23.48 6.94 15.53
CA GLN A 69 -24.43 7.98 15.12
C GLN A 69 -25.56 7.44 14.24
N LEU A 70 -25.24 6.50 13.32
CA LEU A 70 -26.25 5.85 12.49
C LEU A 70 -27.20 4.96 13.32
N LEU A 71 -26.71 4.32 14.38
CA LEU A 71 -27.53 3.55 15.32
C LEU A 71 -28.37 4.45 16.24
N MET A 72 -27.88 5.65 16.56
CA MET A 72 -28.60 6.62 17.36
C MET A 72 -29.85 7.15 16.66
N TYR A 73 -29.84 7.37 15.35
CA TYR A 73 -30.98 7.97 14.64
C TYR A 73 -32.27 7.13 14.72
N PRO A 74 -32.27 5.81 14.42
CA PRO A 74 -33.49 5.01 14.54
C PRO A 74 -33.94 4.83 15.98
N THR A 75 -33.03 4.75 16.96
CA THR A 75 -33.40 4.67 18.38
C THR A 75 -34.01 5.99 18.86
N TYR A 76 -33.50 7.12 18.41
CA TYR A 76 -34.07 8.42 18.70
C TYR A 76 -35.42 8.62 18.00
N ALA A 77 -35.59 8.16 16.78
CA ALA A 77 -36.87 8.18 16.07
C ALA A 77 -37.92 7.31 16.80
N ALA A 78 -37.52 6.13 17.26
CA ALA A 78 -38.37 5.25 18.05
C ALA A 78 -38.75 5.88 19.39
N TYR A 79 -37.84 6.59 20.07
CA TYR A 79 -38.07 7.36 21.28
C TYR A 79 -39.14 8.43 21.08
N LEU A 80 -39.15 9.13 19.92
CA LEU A 80 -40.16 10.17 19.63
C LEU A 80 -41.56 9.61 19.30
N ILE A 81 -41.63 8.35 18.83
CA ILE A 81 -42.91 7.75 18.38
C ILE A 81 -43.55 6.92 19.49
N LEU A 82 -42.76 6.34 20.39
CA LEU A 82 -43.24 5.48 21.47
C LEU A 82 -43.93 6.31 22.57
N ASP A 83 -45.05 5.76 23.06
CA ASP A 83 -45.73 6.32 24.21
C ASP A 83 -44.88 6.12 25.49
N VAL A 84 -44.87 7.09 26.38
CA VAL A 84 -44.08 7.08 27.63
C VAL A 84 -44.48 5.86 28.53
N ASP A 85 -45.72 5.45 28.43
CA ASP A 85 -46.26 4.28 29.17
C ASP A 85 -45.88 2.92 28.56
N SER A 86 -45.23 2.93 27.40
CA SER A 86 -44.74 1.68 26.75
C SER A 86 -43.62 1.04 27.56
N PRO A 87 -43.67 -0.29 27.83
CA PRO A 87 -42.59 -0.99 28.52
C PRO A 87 -41.25 -0.97 27.79
N ALA A 88 -41.25 -0.69 26.50
CA ALA A 88 -40.03 -0.55 25.67
C ALA A 88 -39.36 0.83 25.80
N PHE A 89 -40.10 1.87 26.26
CA PHE A 89 -39.63 3.26 26.31
C PHE A 89 -38.31 3.44 27.09
N PRO A 90 -38.14 2.89 28.34
CA PRO A 90 -36.91 3.06 29.09
C PRO A 90 -35.70 2.43 28.42
N TYR A 91 -35.89 1.24 27.80
CA TYR A 91 -34.79 0.55 27.11
C TYR A 91 -34.30 1.31 25.87
N ILE A 92 -35.22 1.84 25.08
CA ILE A 92 -34.90 2.63 23.89
C ILE A 92 -34.24 3.96 24.27
N SER A 93 -34.70 4.58 25.36
CA SER A 93 -34.10 5.81 25.88
C SER A 93 -32.66 5.62 26.33
N ILE A 94 -32.41 4.56 27.09
CA ILE A 94 -31.05 4.19 27.54
C ILE A 94 -30.15 3.85 26.33
N LEU A 95 -30.66 3.10 25.37
CA LEU A 95 -29.91 2.74 24.17
C LEU A 95 -29.55 3.95 23.31
N SER A 96 -30.51 4.87 23.11
CA SER A 96 -30.27 6.12 22.40
C SER A 96 -29.22 7.00 23.09
N LEU A 97 -29.29 7.10 24.42
CA LEU A 97 -28.32 7.82 25.24
C LEU A 97 -26.92 7.19 25.14
N PHE A 98 -26.83 5.87 25.20
CA PHE A 98 -25.56 5.13 25.06
C PHE A 98 -24.88 5.42 23.72
N PHE A 99 -25.59 5.31 22.60
CA PHE A 99 -25.06 5.61 21.29
C PHE A 99 -24.69 7.09 21.13
N GLY A 100 -25.48 8.00 21.69
CA GLY A 100 -25.23 9.42 21.69
C GLY A 100 -23.94 9.78 22.44
N ILE A 101 -23.78 9.30 23.68
CA ILE A 101 -22.57 9.53 24.48
C ILE A 101 -21.34 8.91 23.81
N GLY A 102 -21.46 7.67 23.31
CA GLY A 102 -20.38 7.02 22.58
C GLY A 102 -19.91 7.82 21.37
N SER A 103 -20.84 8.28 20.54
CA SER A 103 -20.52 9.14 19.39
C SER A 103 -19.85 10.46 19.80
N LEU A 104 -20.29 11.06 20.91
CA LEU A 104 -19.74 12.29 21.45
C LEU A 104 -18.30 12.13 21.93
N ILE A 105 -17.98 11.01 22.60
CA ILE A 105 -16.63 10.71 23.06
C ILE A 105 -15.66 10.60 21.87
N TYR A 106 -16.04 9.86 20.83
CA TYR A 106 -15.21 9.75 19.64
C TYR A 106 -15.09 11.09 18.88
N LYS A 107 -16.17 11.87 18.79
CA LYS A 107 -16.12 13.22 18.23
C LYS A 107 -15.14 14.12 18.99
N ALA A 108 -15.13 14.05 20.33
CA ALA A 108 -14.21 14.83 21.15
C ALA A 108 -12.75 14.45 20.89
N ARG A 109 -12.42 13.15 20.80
CA ARG A 109 -11.08 12.67 20.47
C ARG A 109 -10.63 13.19 19.11
N ILE A 110 -11.46 13.03 18.08
CA ILE A 110 -11.19 13.52 16.72
C ILE A 110 -10.88 15.02 16.73
N CYS A 111 -11.70 15.82 17.44
CA CYS A 111 -11.53 17.26 17.46
C CYS A 111 -10.31 17.73 18.26
N ILE A 112 -9.90 17.00 19.30
CA ILE A 112 -8.66 17.29 20.06
C ILE A 112 -7.43 17.09 19.16
N ASP A 113 -7.39 16.00 18.43
CA ASP A 113 -6.26 15.72 17.54
C ASP A 113 -6.24 16.68 16.34
N LEU A 114 -7.39 16.98 15.76
CA LEU A 114 -7.51 17.99 14.70
C LEU A 114 -6.99 19.37 15.16
N CYS A 115 -7.22 19.75 16.42
CA CYS A 115 -6.65 20.97 16.98
C CYS A 115 -5.12 20.89 17.11
N GLY A 116 -4.58 19.71 17.40
CA GLY A 116 -3.13 19.45 17.44
C GLY A 116 -2.49 19.62 16.07
N ASP A 117 -3.06 18.98 15.05
CA ASP A 117 -2.57 19.01 13.68
C ASP A 117 -2.59 20.42 13.07
N LEU A 118 -3.62 21.19 13.37
CA LEU A 118 -3.75 22.60 12.94
C LEU A 118 -2.99 23.58 13.84
N LYS A 119 -2.29 23.09 14.88
CA LYS A 119 -1.54 23.92 15.85
C LYS A 119 -2.39 25.02 16.50
N VAL A 120 -3.65 24.71 16.78
CA VAL A 120 -4.59 25.63 17.47
C VAL A 120 -4.84 25.18 18.90
N THR A 121 -5.38 26.10 19.72
CA THR A 121 -5.66 25.82 21.12
C THR A 121 -6.73 24.74 21.29
N LYS A 122 -6.56 23.84 22.26
CA LYS A 122 -7.50 22.74 22.55
C LYS A 122 -8.92 23.21 22.96
N HIS A 123 -9.08 24.51 23.26
CA HIS A 123 -10.41 25.08 23.52
C HIS A 123 -11.35 24.99 22.33
N TRP A 124 -10.82 24.97 21.10
CA TRP A 124 -11.61 24.76 19.89
C TRP A 124 -12.29 23.38 19.84
N ALA A 125 -11.67 22.35 20.43
CA ALA A 125 -12.27 21.01 20.48
C ALA A 125 -13.60 21.01 21.24
N TRP A 126 -13.70 21.77 22.32
CA TRP A 126 -14.97 21.93 23.08
C TRP A 126 -16.05 22.64 22.27
N LEU A 127 -15.68 23.64 21.48
CA LEU A 127 -16.62 24.27 20.55
C LEU A 127 -17.11 23.32 19.47
N TRP A 128 -16.24 22.46 18.94
CA TRP A 128 -16.61 21.40 18.00
C TRP A 128 -17.59 20.39 18.59
N VAL A 129 -17.49 20.11 19.89
CA VAL A 129 -18.35 19.14 20.56
C VAL A 129 -19.72 19.73 20.87
N PHE A 130 -19.76 20.95 21.43
CA PHE A 130 -20.99 21.54 21.99
C PHE A 130 -21.65 22.59 21.10
N ALA A 131 -20.90 23.24 20.23
CA ALA A 131 -21.37 24.34 19.38
C ALA A 131 -20.72 24.29 18.00
N ASP A 132 -20.83 23.18 17.30
CA ASP A 132 -20.11 22.86 16.04
C ASP A 132 -20.35 23.87 14.91
N ILE A 133 -21.42 24.62 14.93
CA ILE A 133 -21.71 25.68 13.97
C ILE A 133 -20.61 26.77 13.95
N ILE A 134 -20.05 27.11 15.11
CA ILE A 134 -19.03 28.17 15.24
C ILE A 134 -17.71 27.72 14.56
N PRO A 135 -17.09 26.56 14.93
CA PRO A 135 -15.87 26.13 14.26
C PRO A 135 -16.11 25.77 12.80
N CYS A 136 -17.26 25.20 12.42
CA CYS A 136 -17.57 24.95 11.01
C CYS A 136 -17.50 26.23 10.17
N LEU A 137 -18.07 27.33 10.65
CA LEU A 137 -18.02 28.60 9.93
C LEU A 137 -16.64 29.24 10.01
N VAL A 138 -16.04 29.36 11.20
CA VAL A 138 -14.76 30.04 11.37
C VAL A 138 -13.66 29.31 10.59
N TRP A 139 -13.58 27.98 10.73
CA TRP A 139 -12.54 27.18 10.06
C TRP A 139 -12.83 26.99 8.58
N GLY A 140 -14.09 26.98 8.18
CA GLY A 140 -14.45 26.89 6.77
C GLY A 140 -14.06 28.13 5.96
N PHE A 141 -14.21 29.31 6.52
CA PHE A 141 -14.01 30.59 5.82
C PHE A 141 -12.68 31.28 6.10
N ASN A 142 -11.94 30.89 7.14
CA ASN A 142 -10.66 31.51 7.48
C ASN A 142 -9.49 30.60 7.08
N ASP A 143 -8.65 31.08 6.17
CA ASP A 143 -7.52 30.33 5.61
C ASP A 143 -6.40 30.00 6.62
N ARG A 144 -6.41 30.67 7.78
CA ARG A 144 -5.52 30.30 8.90
C ARG A 144 -5.71 28.85 9.36
N TYR A 145 -6.91 28.28 9.17
CA TYR A 145 -7.25 26.89 9.52
C TYR A 145 -7.17 25.97 8.30
N SER A 146 -6.28 26.27 7.37
CA SER A 146 -5.94 25.36 6.30
C SER A 146 -4.93 24.32 6.80
N PRO A 147 -4.98 23.08 6.30
CA PRO A 147 -4.01 22.07 6.66
C PRO A 147 -2.60 22.59 6.32
N PRO A 148 -1.56 22.22 7.10
CA PRO A 148 -0.17 22.38 6.68
C PRO A 148 -0.02 21.85 5.24
N SER A 149 0.88 22.42 4.47
CA SER A 149 1.09 22.05 3.05
C SER A 149 1.28 20.54 2.83
N GLU A 150 1.70 19.84 3.85
CA GLU A 150 1.86 18.38 3.89
C GLU A 150 0.53 17.61 4.02
N LEU A 151 -0.49 18.21 4.66
CA LEU A 151 -1.84 17.61 4.83
C LEU A 151 -2.86 18.06 3.77
N SER A 152 -2.65 19.20 3.10
CA SER A 152 -3.58 19.74 2.10
C SER A 152 -3.64 18.95 0.80
N ARG A 153 -2.81 17.91 0.66
CA ARG A 153 -2.62 17.16 -0.57
C ARG A 153 -3.47 15.89 -0.67
N TYR A 154 -4.54 15.81 0.11
CA TYR A 154 -5.45 14.65 0.10
C TYR A 154 -6.45 14.64 -1.08
N ASN A 155 -6.15 15.36 -2.17
CA ASN A 155 -6.85 15.16 -3.44
C ASN A 155 -6.28 13.94 -4.16
N GLY A 156 -6.65 12.74 -3.67
CA GLY A 156 -6.22 11.46 -4.23
C GLY A 156 -6.67 11.20 -5.68
N ASN A 157 -7.37 12.14 -6.32
CA ASN A 157 -7.92 11.97 -7.65
C ASN A 157 -7.17 12.72 -8.76
N ASP A 158 -6.40 13.79 -8.45
CA ASP A 158 -5.65 14.46 -9.50
C ASP A 158 -4.32 13.73 -9.75
N PRO A 159 -4.02 13.27 -10.96
CA PRO A 159 -2.76 12.62 -11.27
C PRO A 159 -1.60 13.62 -11.13
N ILE A 160 -0.45 13.18 -10.60
CA ILE A 160 0.79 13.99 -10.63
C ILE A 160 1.23 14.17 -12.07
N LEU A 161 1.09 13.11 -12.88
CA LEU A 161 1.28 13.17 -14.32
C LEU A 161 -0.02 13.68 -14.97
N SER A 162 0.09 14.61 -15.93
CA SER A 162 -1.04 14.96 -16.78
C SER A 162 -1.53 13.72 -17.55
N SER A 163 -2.82 13.71 -17.94
CA SER A 163 -3.38 12.60 -18.71
C SER A 163 -2.59 12.32 -19.99
N ASP A 164 -2.12 13.40 -20.65
CA ASP A 164 -1.38 13.30 -21.90
C ASP A 164 0.02 12.71 -21.68
N LEU A 165 0.72 13.14 -20.62
CA LEU A 165 2.02 12.59 -20.24
C LEU A 165 1.92 11.12 -19.82
N ASN A 166 0.92 10.76 -19.02
CA ASN A 166 0.69 9.37 -18.63
C ASN A 166 0.42 8.47 -19.84
N GLN A 167 -0.40 8.94 -20.79
CA GLN A 167 -0.67 8.19 -22.02
C GLN A 167 0.59 8.07 -22.89
N ALA A 168 1.39 9.12 -23.01
CA ALA A 168 2.65 9.10 -23.73
C ALA A 168 3.63 8.09 -23.11
N VAL A 169 3.81 8.11 -21.78
CA VAL A 169 4.65 7.14 -21.04
C VAL A 169 4.13 5.71 -21.21
N SER A 170 2.82 5.49 -21.11
CA SER A 170 2.24 4.15 -21.32
C SER A 170 2.49 3.61 -22.71
N ASN A 171 2.46 4.48 -23.73
CA ASN A 171 2.72 4.12 -25.12
C ASN A 171 4.21 3.95 -25.42
N SER A 172 5.11 4.59 -24.65
CA SER A 172 6.57 4.46 -24.83
C SER A 172 7.08 3.06 -24.46
N VAL A 173 6.40 2.38 -23.53
CA VAL A 173 6.73 1.01 -23.15
C VAL A 173 5.97 0.05 -24.07
N THR A 174 6.66 -0.47 -25.10
CA THR A 174 6.12 -1.48 -26.01
C THR A 174 5.99 -2.83 -25.30
N ASP A 175 4.98 -3.62 -25.69
CA ASP A 175 4.92 -5.01 -25.22
C ASP A 175 6.10 -5.78 -25.80
N THR A 176 6.82 -6.48 -24.95
CA THR A 176 7.96 -7.32 -25.36
C THR A 176 7.53 -8.78 -25.30
N ASP A 177 7.83 -9.53 -26.36
CA ASP A 177 7.61 -10.98 -26.42
C ASP A 177 8.65 -11.74 -25.59
N ASN A 178 9.67 -11.06 -25.05
CA ASN A 178 10.75 -11.65 -24.29
C ASN A 178 11.04 -10.80 -23.04
N GLY A 179 11.14 -11.44 -21.88
CA GLY A 179 11.39 -10.75 -20.63
C GLY A 179 10.14 -10.44 -19.82
N LEU A 180 10.19 -9.38 -19.01
CA LEU A 180 9.08 -8.95 -18.16
C LEU A 180 8.63 -7.54 -18.55
N SER A 181 7.42 -7.44 -19.09
CA SER A 181 6.76 -6.15 -19.36
C SER A 181 5.74 -5.83 -18.25
N VAL A 182 5.89 -4.67 -17.65
CA VAL A 182 5.06 -4.20 -16.54
C VAL A 182 4.36 -2.91 -16.94
N LYS A 183 3.03 -2.96 -17.01
CA LYS A 183 2.16 -1.79 -17.26
C LYS A 183 1.07 -1.73 -16.20
N ILE A 184 1.38 -1.10 -15.07
CA ILE A 184 0.42 -0.88 -13.97
C ILE A 184 -0.18 0.51 -14.10
N GLN A 185 -1.47 0.58 -14.44
CA GLN A 185 -2.21 1.83 -14.44
C GLN A 185 -2.51 2.27 -13.01
N ASP A 186 -3.08 1.38 -12.22
CA ASP A 186 -3.31 1.60 -10.80
C ASP A 186 -3.53 0.28 -10.02
N ARG A 187 -3.23 0.35 -8.72
CA ARG A 187 -3.67 -0.64 -7.74
C ARG A 187 -4.36 0.09 -6.60
N THR A 188 -5.63 -0.20 -6.42
CA THR A 188 -6.47 0.49 -5.43
C THR A 188 -6.99 -0.47 -4.37
N VAL A 189 -7.18 0.07 -3.17
CA VAL A 189 -7.90 -0.59 -2.08
C VAL A 189 -9.09 0.29 -1.71
N ARG A 190 -10.24 -0.34 -1.51
CA ARG A 190 -11.44 0.34 -1.07
C ARG A 190 -11.52 0.24 0.45
N ASN A 191 -11.36 1.38 1.11
CA ASN A 191 -11.54 1.52 2.53
C ASN A 191 -12.87 2.21 2.79
N PHE A 192 -13.90 1.47 3.16
CA PHE A 192 -15.22 1.96 3.54
C PHE A 192 -15.82 2.97 2.53
N LEU A 193 -15.69 4.27 2.75
CA LEU A 193 -16.20 5.32 1.84
C LEU A 193 -15.11 5.91 0.93
N ASP A 194 -13.87 5.42 1.01
CA ASP A 194 -12.74 5.97 0.31
C ASP A 194 -12.04 4.96 -0.60
N LYS A 195 -11.57 5.41 -1.76
CA LYS A 195 -10.73 4.65 -2.69
C LYS A 195 -9.30 5.17 -2.54
N ARG A 196 -8.40 4.33 -2.03
CA ARG A 196 -6.99 4.66 -1.89
C ARG A 196 -6.17 3.99 -2.98
N TYR A 197 -5.32 4.76 -3.63
CA TYR A 197 -4.34 4.23 -4.57
C TYR A 197 -3.10 3.76 -3.79
N LEU A 198 -2.71 2.50 -4.01
CA LEU A 198 -1.47 1.93 -3.46
C LEU A 198 -0.31 2.10 -4.43
N LEU A 199 -0.56 1.86 -5.74
CA LEU A 199 0.37 2.08 -6.84
C LEU A 199 -0.34 2.80 -7.97
N ARG A 200 0.41 3.55 -8.77
CA ARG A 200 -0.13 4.20 -9.95
C ARG A 200 0.96 4.53 -10.98
N GLU A 201 0.65 4.33 -12.26
CA GLU A 201 1.48 4.76 -13.39
C GLU A 201 2.91 4.21 -13.32
N ILE A 202 3.05 2.87 -13.34
CA ILE A 202 4.33 2.16 -13.34
C ILE A 202 4.46 1.42 -14.65
N PHE A 203 5.40 1.83 -15.50
CA PHE A 203 5.63 1.29 -16.84
C PHE A 203 7.11 1.02 -17.04
N MET A 204 7.47 -0.24 -17.34
CA MET A 204 8.84 -0.65 -17.60
C MET A 204 8.91 -2.01 -18.30
N ASN A 205 10.06 -2.27 -18.96
CA ASN A 205 10.43 -3.58 -19.49
C ASN A 205 11.75 -4.01 -18.89
N ILE A 206 11.83 -5.25 -18.40
CA ILE A 206 13.04 -5.86 -17.85
C ILE A 206 13.49 -6.99 -18.78
N GLU A 207 14.74 -6.94 -19.20
CA GLU A 207 15.32 -7.92 -20.11
C GLU A 207 15.67 -9.24 -19.38
N PRO A 208 15.61 -10.39 -20.06
CA PRO A 208 16.12 -11.64 -19.53
C PRO A 208 17.63 -11.54 -19.26
N GLY A 209 18.08 -12.20 -18.21
CA GLY A 209 19.49 -12.15 -17.81
C GLY A 209 19.81 -11.03 -16.83
N HIS A 210 18.88 -10.12 -16.58
CA HIS A 210 19.12 -8.98 -15.69
C HIS A 210 18.84 -9.31 -14.22
N MET A 211 19.74 -8.85 -13.37
CA MET A 211 19.56 -8.80 -11.93
C MET A 211 19.20 -7.37 -11.53
N VAL A 212 18.00 -7.18 -10.98
CA VAL A 212 17.37 -5.89 -10.76
C VAL A 212 17.22 -5.62 -9.27
N LEU A 213 17.67 -4.45 -8.83
CA LEU A 213 17.52 -3.97 -7.47
C LEU A 213 16.21 -3.19 -7.34
N LEU A 214 15.31 -3.61 -6.43
CA LEU A 214 14.09 -2.86 -6.12
C LEU A 214 14.29 -2.01 -4.87
N LEU A 215 14.37 -0.70 -5.06
CA LEU A 215 14.53 0.31 -4.03
C LEU A 215 13.22 1.05 -3.72
N GLY A 216 13.11 1.52 -2.51
CA GLY A 216 11.99 2.39 -2.07
C GLY A 216 11.89 2.44 -0.56
N GLY A 217 11.43 3.56 -0.02
CA GLY A 217 11.19 3.75 1.40
C GLY A 217 10.07 2.88 1.97
N SER A 218 9.81 3.04 3.25
CA SER A 218 8.69 2.38 3.91
C SER A 218 7.36 2.86 3.29
N GLY A 219 6.49 1.92 2.95
CA GLY A 219 5.21 2.26 2.31
C GLY A 219 5.29 2.81 0.88
N ALA A 220 6.46 2.76 0.20
CA ALA A 220 6.60 3.11 -1.21
C ALA A 220 5.88 2.14 -2.16
N GLY A 221 5.35 1.04 -1.64
CA GLY A 221 4.56 0.09 -2.42
C GLY A 221 5.35 -1.11 -2.96
N LYS A 222 6.58 -1.39 -2.47
CA LYS A 222 7.41 -2.52 -2.93
C LYS A 222 6.68 -3.87 -2.88
N THR A 223 6.10 -4.21 -1.74
CA THR A 223 5.34 -5.47 -1.58
C THR A 223 4.11 -5.50 -2.48
N THR A 224 3.41 -4.38 -2.62
CA THR A 224 2.25 -4.27 -3.52
C THR A 224 2.66 -4.43 -4.99
N PHE A 225 3.81 -3.87 -5.37
CA PHE A 225 4.39 -4.03 -6.72
C PHE A 225 4.75 -5.49 -6.99
N ILE A 226 5.45 -6.15 -6.06
CA ILE A 226 5.78 -7.57 -6.17
C ILE A 226 4.51 -8.41 -6.29
N ASN A 227 3.51 -8.20 -5.43
CA ASN A 227 2.25 -8.94 -5.48
C ASN A 227 1.53 -8.76 -6.82
N ALA A 228 1.58 -7.55 -7.41
CA ALA A 228 1.01 -7.29 -8.73
C ALA A 228 1.80 -8.01 -9.85
N VAL A 229 3.13 -7.91 -9.84
CA VAL A 229 4.00 -8.50 -10.86
C VAL A 229 3.99 -10.03 -10.82
N THR A 230 3.93 -10.62 -9.62
CA THR A 230 3.86 -12.08 -9.45
C THR A 230 2.45 -12.65 -9.64
N GLY A 231 1.43 -11.81 -9.83
CA GLY A 231 0.03 -12.26 -9.98
C GLY A 231 -0.66 -12.66 -8.68
N TYR A 232 0.01 -12.51 -7.53
CA TYR A 232 -0.57 -12.83 -6.22
C TYR A 232 -1.77 -11.93 -5.88
N GLU A 233 -1.67 -10.63 -6.19
CA GLU A 233 -2.77 -9.69 -6.09
C GLU A 233 -2.95 -8.95 -7.41
N LYS A 234 -4.14 -9.06 -8.02
CA LYS A 234 -4.41 -8.37 -9.28
C LYS A 234 -4.50 -6.85 -9.09
N ALA A 235 -3.87 -6.13 -10.02
CA ALA A 235 -3.97 -4.69 -10.20
C ALA A 235 -4.73 -4.38 -11.51
N ASN A 236 -5.08 -3.13 -11.74
CA ASN A 236 -5.45 -2.65 -13.07
C ASN A 236 -4.15 -2.51 -13.88
N ALA A 237 -3.71 -3.62 -14.45
CA ALA A 237 -2.39 -3.76 -15.05
C ALA A 237 -2.38 -4.82 -16.15
N GLN A 238 -1.42 -4.69 -17.05
CA GLN A 238 -0.99 -5.73 -17.97
C GLN A 238 0.43 -6.12 -17.57
N ILE A 239 0.61 -7.36 -17.17
CA ILE A 239 1.91 -7.94 -16.80
C ILE A 239 2.19 -9.09 -17.76
N LEU A 240 3.19 -8.93 -18.62
CA LEU A 240 3.60 -9.98 -19.54
C LEU A 240 4.95 -10.56 -19.12
N LEU A 241 5.02 -11.85 -18.98
CA LEU A 241 6.24 -12.59 -18.72
C LEU A 241 6.49 -13.52 -19.89
N ASP A 242 7.56 -13.30 -20.64
CA ASP A 242 7.89 -14.03 -21.86
C ASP A 242 6.70 -14.08 -22.86
N GLY A 243 6.07 -12.92 -23.08
CA GLY A 243 4.92 -12.73 -23.95
C GLY A 243 3.56 -13.21 -23.40
N MET A 244 3.53 -13.91 -22.27
CA MET A 244 2.29 -14.45 -21.68
C MET A 244 1.77 -13.54 -20.56
N ASN A 245 0.45 -13.31 -20.53
CA ASN A 245 -0.17 -12.50 -19.50
C ASN A 245 -0.27 -13.25 -18.18
N VAL A 246 0.40 -12.73 -17.15
CA VAL A 246 0.47 -13.36 -15.81
C VAL A 246 -0.92 -13.50 -15.18
N TYR A 247 -1.85 -12.56 -15.42
CA TYR A 247 -3.17 -12.61 -14.80
C TYR A 247 -4.16 -13.56 -15.47
N ASP A 248 -4.04 -13.72 -16.80
CA ASP A 248 -4.95 -14.55 -17.59
C ASP A 248 -4.48 -16.02 -17.62
N GLU A 249 -3.16 -16.23 -17.58
CA GLU A 249 -2.55 -17.54 -17.66
C GLU A 249 -1.85 -17.98 -16.37
N TYR A 250 -2.27 -17.45 -15.22
CA TYR A 250 -1.63 -17.66 -13.92
C TYR A 250 -1.39 -19.13 -13.58
N ASP A 251 -2.34 -20.02 -13.86
CA ASP A 251 -2.23 -21.44 -13.55
C ASP A 251 -1.10 -22.13 -14.33
N LYS A 252 -0.78 -21.65 -15.53
CA LYS A 252 0.34 -22.16 -16.31
C LYS A 252 1.67 -21.55 -15.86
N MET A 253 1.65 -20.32 -15.42
CA MET A 253 2.86 -19.51 -15.14
C MET A 253 3.31 -19.55 -13.69
N LYS A 254 2.46 -19.96 -12.75
CA LYS A 254 2.77 -19.97 -11.31
C LYS A 254 4.08 -20.69 -10.94
N TYR A 255 4.53 -21.64 -11.76
CA TYR A 255 5.80 -22.34 -11.57
C TYR A 255 6.99 -21.66 -12.25
N SER A 256 6.72 -20.75 -13.19
CA SER A 256 7.74 -19.88 -13.81
C SER A 256 8.04 -18.63 -12.99
N ILE A 257 7.31 -18.42 -11.88
CA ILE A 257 7.50 -17.30 -10.96
C ILE A 257 7.87 -17.87 -9.60
N GLY A 258 9.05 -17.51 -9.09
CA GLY A 258 9.51 -17.85 -7.75
C GLY A 258 9.50 -16.60 -6.86
N PHE A 259 8.97 -16.72 -5.66
CA PHE A 259 8.97 -15.63 -4.68
C PHE A 259 9.50 -16.11 -3.32
N VAL A 260 10.58 -15.51 -2.87
CA VAL A 260 11.19 -15.77 -1.56
C VAL A 260 10.81 -14.67 -0.61
N PRO A 261 9.96 -14.93 0.39
CA PRO A 261 9.56 -13.93 1.38
C PRO A 261 10.70 -13.64 2.37
N GLN A 262 10.59 -12.50 3.06
CA GLN A 262 11.53 -12.08 4.10
C GLN A 262 11.67 -13.13 5.23
N VAL A 263 10.55 -13.74 5.63
CA VAL A 263 10.51 -14.75 6.70
C VAL A 263 10.59 -16.15 6.12
N ASP A 264 11.55 -16.95 6.60
CA ASP A 264 11.72 -18.33 6.16
C ASP A 264 10.64 -19.25 6.73
N LEU A 265 9.87 -19.87 5.86
CA LEU A 265 8.79 -20.79 6.22
C LEU A 265 9.23 -22.25 6.01
N MET A 266 9.89 -22.84 7.00
CA MET A 266 10.39 -24.21 6.95
C MET A 266 10.10 -24.99 8.22
N ARG A 267 9.94 -26.33 8.10
CA ARG A 267 9.77 -27.21 9.24
C ARG A 267 11.13 -27.52 9.88
N SER A 268 11.29 -27.21 11.15
CA SER A 268 12.56 -27.36 11.89
C SER A 268 13.05 -28.82 11.98
N ASN A 269 12.10 -29.77 12.07
CA ASN A 269 12.38 -31.18 12.30
C ASN A 269 12.62 -32.00 11.02
N ASP A 270 12.52 -31.39 9.84
CA ASP A 270 12.82 -32.08 8.59
C ASP A 270 14.30 -31.93 8.23
N THR A 271 14.81 -32.88 7.44
CA THR A 271 16.17 -32.74 6.89
C THR A 271 16.16 -31.80 5.68
N VAL A 272 17.31 -31.18 5.38
CA VAL A 272 17.50 -30.32 4.19
C VAL A 272 17.04 -31.03 2.92
N TYR A 273 17.44 -32.30 2.75
CA TYR A 273 17.04 -33.09 1.58
C TYR A 273 15.53 -33.30 1.50
N ARG A 274 14.89 -33.64 2.63
CA ARG A 274 13.44 -33.85 2.67
C ARG A 274 12.67 -32.56 2.39
N THR A 275 13.10 -31.44 2.96
CA THR A 275 12.50 -30.14 2.70
C THR A 275 12.51 -29.79 1.22
N LEU A 276 13.65 -30.00 0.53
CA LEU A 276 13.73 -29.75 -0.91
C LEU A 276 12.95 -30.77 -1.73
N MET A 277 12.91 -32.04 -1.31
CA MET A 277 12.13 -33.08 -2.00
C MET A 277 10.62 -32.77 -1.90
N ASP A 278 10.14 -32.36 -0.73
CA ASP A 278 8.74 -31.97 -0.53
C ASP A 278 8.40 -30.72 -1.37
N ALA A 279 9.30 -29.74 -1.44
CA ALA A 279 9.15 -28.58 -2.33
C ALA A 279 9.11 -28.98 -3.81
N ALA A 280 9.95 -29.92 -4.23
CA ALA A 280 9.97 -30.43 -5.60
C ALA A 280 8.68 -31.16 -5.97
N LEU A 281 8.15 -31.98 -5.06
CA LEU A 281 6.87 -32.68 -5.26
C LEU A 281 5.68 -31.72 -5.39
N LEU A 282 5.72 -30.58 -4.74
CA LEU A 282 4.67 -29.57 -4.79
C LEU A 282 4.74 -28.63 -6.00
N ARG A 283 5.95 -28.43 -6.55
CA ARG A 283 6.22 -27.38 -7.54
C ARG A 283 6.58 -27.92 -8.94
N LEU A 284 6.96 -29.18 -9.05
CA LEU A 284 7.22 -29.79 -10.35
C LEU A 284 5.97 -30.51 -10.87
N PRO A 285 5.84 -30.68 -12.21
CA PRO A 285 4.70 -31.36 -12.79
C PRO A 285 4.52 -32.78 -12.24
N GLU A 286 3.28 -33.24 -12.09
CA GLU A 286 2.95 -34.59 -11.62
C GLU A 286 3.56 -35.70 -12.48
N SER A 287 3.84 -35.42 -13.74
CA SER A 287 4.51 -36.33 -14.68
C SER A 287 6.01 -36.52 -14.39
N THR A 288 6.59 -35.71 -13.48
CA THR A 288 8.03 -35.78 -13.16
C THR A 288 8.36 -37.08 -12.43
N THR A 289 9.24 -37.88 -13.00
CA THR A 289 9.64 -39.16 -12.43
C THR A 289 10.47 -38.98 -11.15
N ARG A 290 10.46 -39.97 -10.27
CA ARG A 290 11.24 -39.93 -9.03
C ARG A 290 12.75 -39.76 -9.28
N LYS A 291 13.25 -40.23 -10.41
CA LYS A 291 14.64 -40.07 -10.82
C LYS A 291 14.94 -38.59 -11.15
N GLU A 292 14.05 -37.95 -11.90
CA GLU A 292 14.16 -36.53 -12.25
C GLU A 292 14.05 -35.63 -11.04
N LEU A 293 13.09 -35.90 -10.14
CA LEU A 293 12.95 -35.21 -8.84
C LEU A 293 14.26 -35.27 -8.04
N THR A 294 14.81 -36.48 -7.90
CA THR A 294 16.08 -36.69 -7.17
C THR A 294 17.24 -35.96 -7.84
N ALA A 295 17.33 -35.99 -9.16
CA ALA A 295 18.36 -35.29 -9.92
C ALA A 295 18.24 -33.77 -9.73
N ARG A 296 17.02 -33.22 -9.83
CA ARG A 296 16.77 -31.79 -9.62
C ARG A 296 17.13 -31.35 -8.21
N VAL A 297 16.67 -32.08 -7.17
CA VAL A 297 17.02 -31.79 -5.78
C VAL A 297 18.54 -31.78 -5.56
N ASN A 298 19.27 -32.78 -6.08
CA ASN A 298 20.72 -32.82 -5.92
C ASN A 298 21.41 -31.65 -6.65
N SER A 299 20.96 -31.29 -7.85
CA SER A 299 21.47 -30.14 -8.60
C SER A 299 21.26 -28.81 -7.83
N VAL A 300 20.06 -28.60 -7.25
CA VAL A 300 19.77 -27.41 -6.46
C VAL A 300 20.59 -27.38 -5.15
N LEU A 301 20.78 -28.54 -4.49
CA LEU A 301 21.65 -28.64 -3.32
C LEU A 301 23.08 -28.21 -3.62
N GLU A 302 23.61 -28.62 -4.78
CA GLU A 302 24.96 -28.25 -5.24
C GLU A 302 25.04 -26.75 -5.54
N GLN A 303 24.10 -26.23 -6.33
CA GLN A 303 24.02 -24.80 -6.73
C GLN A 303 24.00 -23.86 -5.54
N PHE A 304 23.26 -24.21 -4.48
CA PHE A 304 23.19 -23.42 -3.26
C PHE A 304 24.22 -23.79 -2.19
N GLY A 305 25.12 -24.73 -2.47
CA GLY A 305 26.20 -25.15 -1.56
C GLY A 305 25.66 -25.81 -0.27
N LEU A 306 24.60 -26.62 -0.42
CA LEU A 306 23.94 -27.33 0.69
C LEU A 306 24.22 -28.85 0.69
N SER A 307 25.01 -29.37 -0.28
CA SER A 307 25.29 -30.81 -0.43
C SER A 307 25.90 -31.42 0.83
N SER A 308 26.79 -30.71 1.53
CA SER A 308 27.46 -31.20 2.74
C SER A 308 26.52 -31.34 3.94
N VAL A 309 25.42 -30.61 3.94
CA VAL A 309 24.43 -30.57 5.05
C VAL A 309 23.11 -31.22 4.67
N LYS A 310 23.01 -31.93 3.54
CA LYS A 310 21.74 -32.50 3.04
C LYS A 310 21.03 -33.42 4.03
N GLY A 311 21.74 -34.10 4.91
CA GLY A 311 21.20 -34.98 5.95
C GLY A 311 20.95 -34.29 7.30
N SER A 312 21.33 -33.02 7.44
CA SER A 312 21.17 -32.28 8.67
C SER A 312 19.71 -31.81 8.83
N LEU A 313 19.25 -31.72 10.08
CA LEU A 313 17.97 -31.10 10.40
C LEU A 313 18.02 -29.60 10.14
N VAL A 314 16.91 -29.00 9.70
CA VAL A 314 16.79 -27.57 9.42
C VAL A 314 17.10 -26.72 10.66
N GLU A 315 16.71 -27.16 11.85
CA GLU A 315 17.02 -26.47 13.12
C GLU A 315 18.53 -26.35 13.43
N LYS A 316 19.35 -27.26 12.88
CA LYS A 316 20.81 -27.28 13.09
C LYS A 316 21.59 -26.46 12.08
N LEU A 317 20.90 -25.85 11.11
CA LEU A 317 21.53 -25.03 10.09
C LEU A 317 21.94 -23.67 10.66
N SER A 318 23.07 -23.14 10.18
CA SER A 318 23.40 -21.73 10.37
C SER A 318 22.38 -20.83 9.69
N GLY A 319 22.29 -19.55 10.08
CA GLY A 319 21.38 -18.58 9.47
C GLY A 319 21.54 -18.51 7.95
N GLY A 320 22.78 -18.43 7.46
CA GLY A 320 23.07 -18.43 6.01
C GLY A 320 22.71 -19.72 5.30
N GLN A 321 22.89 -20.89 5.93
CA GLN A 321 22.45 -22.17 5.36
C GLN A 321 20.94 -22.25 5.30
N ARG A 322 20.24 -21.77 6.33
CA ARG A 322 18.78 -21.73 6.40
C ARG A 322 18.22 -20.81 5.30
N LYS A 323 18.78 -19.61 5.14
CA LYS A 323 18.36 -18.68 4.09
C LYS A 323 18.59 -19.25 2.68
N ARG A 324 19.76 -19.89 2.43
CA ARG A 324 20.00 -20.57 1.16
C ARG A 324 19.04 -21.73 0.91
N LEU A 325 18.63 -22.47 1.94
CA LEU A 325 17.61 -23.51 1.82
C LEU A 325 16.23 -22.92 1.45
N SER A 326 15.83 -21.83 2.09
CA SER A 326 14.59 -21.12 1.77
C SER A 326 14.56 -20.68 0.30
N ILE A 327 15.66 -20.11 -0.18
CA ILE A 327 15.79 -19.69 -1.59
C ILE A 327 15.78 -20.91 -2.52
N ALA A 328 16.47 -21.98 -2.16
CA ALA A 328 16.54 -23.22 -2.95
C ALA A 328 15.17 -23.89 -3.11
N MET A 329 14.29 -23.80 -2.10
CA MET A 329 12.92 -24.33 -2.16
C MET A 329 12.09 -23.62 -3.24
N GLU A 330 12.23 -22.31 -3.36
CA GLU A 330 11.55 -21.53 -4.38
C GLU A 330 12.17 -21.72 -5.77
N TYR A 331 13.50 -21.88 -5.84
CA TYR A 331 14.23 -22.10 -7.07
C TYR A 331 14.05 -23.51 -7.66
N ILE A 332 13.47 -24.45 -6.92
CA ILE A 332 13.33 -25.86 -7.34
C ILE A 332 12.54 -26.02 -8.66
N SER A 333 11.59 -25.12 -8.94
CA SER A 333 10.80 -25.08 -10.18
C SER A 333 11.53 -24.46 -11.38
N ASP A 334 12.75 -23.97 -11.21
CA ASP A 334 13.51 -23.24 -12.23
C ASP A 334 12.79 -21.99 -12.77
N PRO A 335 12.37 -21.08 -11.90
CA PRO A 335 11.54 -19.96 -12.31
C PRO A 335 12.25 -19.04 -13.30
N PHE A 336 11.51 -18.50 -14.27
CA PHE A 336 12.01 -17.49 -15.20
C PHE A 336 12.08 -16.10 -14.54
N LEU A 337 11.08 -15.77 -13.71
CA LEU A 337 11.08 -14.59 -12.83
C LEU A 337 11.32 -15.04 -11.40
N PHE A 338 12.39 -14.54 -10.78
CA PHE A 338 12.77 -14.87 -9.42
C PHE A 338 12.86 -13.62 -8.57
N VAL A 339 11.95 -13.48 -7.60
CA VAL A 339 11.83 -12.31 -6.73
C VAL A 339 12.22 -12.68 -5.32
N LEU A 340 13.09 -11.89 -4.69
CA LEU A 340 13.59 -12.15 -3.34
C LEU A 340 13.43 -10.90 -2.47
N ASP A 341 12.73 -11.07 -1.35
CA ASP A 341 12.52 -10.01 -0.38
C ASP A 341 13.51 -10.17 0.78
N GLU A 342 14.48 -9.25 0.85
CA GLU A 342 15.55 -9.20 1.85
C GLU A 342 16.30 -10.53 2.05
N PRO A 343 16.84 -11.13 0.97
CA PRO A 343 17.52 -12.41 1.08
C PRO A 343 18.82 -12.35 1.87
N ASP A 344 19.39 -11.17 2.06
CA ASP A 344 20.65 -10.90 2.78
C ASP A 344 20.40 -10.43 4.25
N SER A 345 19.15 -10.34 4.69
CA SER A 345 18.83 -9.92 6.05
C SER A 345 19.41 -10.88 7.09
N GLY A 346 20.11 -10.32 8.09
CA GLY A 346 20.74 -11.11 9.15
C GLY A 346 22.00 -11.89 8.74
N LEU A 347 22.51 -11.72 7.51
CA LEU A 347 23.74 -12.33 7.04
C LEU A 347 24.94 -11.39 7.23
N ASP A 348 26.10 -11.98 7.54
CA ASP A 348 27.36 -11.22 7.49
C ASP A 348 27.71 -10.84 6.05
N GLY A 349 28.62 -9.86 5.89
CA GLY A 349 28.93 -9.29 4.58
C GLY A 349 29.61 -10.27 3.61
N VAL A 350 30.24 -11.35 4.08
CA VAL A 350 30.85 -12.36 3.23
C VAL A 350 29.78 -13.31 2.70
N ILE A 351 28.89 -13.77 3.58
CA ILE A 351 27.79 -14.69 3.23
C ILE A 351 26.78 -13.97 2.33
N ALA A 352 26.47 -12.69 2.59
CA ALA A 352 25.61 -11.90 1.75
C ALA A 352 26.16 -11.77 0.32
N ARG A 353 27.45 -11.47 0.16
CA ARG A 353 28.09 -11.40 -1.17
C ARG A 353 28.13 -12.77 -1.88
N ASP A 354 28.40 -13.87 -1.18
CA ASP A 354 28.34 -15.22 -1.77
C ASP A 354 26.93 -15.53 -2.28
N LEU A 355 25.90 -15.15 -1.51
CA LEU A 355 24.52 -15.30 -1.93
C LEU A 355 24.21 -14.47 -3.19
N MET A 356 24.59 -13.18 -3.23
CA MET A 356 24.35 -12.32 -4.40
C MET A 356 25.08 -12.83 -5.64
N LYS A 357 26.29 -13.36 -5.47
CA LYS A 357 27.04 -14.00 -6.56
C LYS A 357 26.30 -15.21 -7.15
N ARG A 358 25.64 -16.01 -6.30
CA ARG A 358 24.81 -17.13 -6.75
C ARG A 358 23.55 -16.67 -7.48
N LEU A 359 22.91 -15.61 -6.98
CA LEU A 359 21.75 -15.01 -7.63
C LEU A 359 22.12 -14.40 -8.98
N ARG A 360 23.29 -13.74 -9.08
CA ARG A 360 23.84 -13.26 -10.35
C ARG A 360 24.02 -14.40 -11.36
N ALA A 361 24.61 -15.51 -10.92
CA ALA A 361 24.80 -16.69 -11.78
C ALA A 361 23.46 -17.31 -12.22
N ILE A 362 22.37 -17.14 -11.48
CA ILE A 362 21.02 -17.52 -11.90
C ILE A 362 20.52 -16.57 -13.00
N ALA A 363 20.68 -15.26 -12.81
CA ALA A 363 20.29 -14.29 -13.83
C ALA A 363 21.07 -14.49 -15.14
N ASP A 364 22.39 -14.77 -15.07
CA ASP A 364 23.25 -15.07 -16.24
C ASP A 364 22.78 -16.28 -17.08
N GLN A 365 21.89 -17.11 -16.53
CA GLN A 365 21.22 -18.19 -17.26
C GLN A 365 20.00 -17.74 -18.06
N GLY A 366 19.80 -16.42 -18.21
CA GLY A 366 18.66 -15.83 -18.91
C GLY A 366 17.41 -15.66 -18.04
N LYS A 367 17.55 -15.74 -16.72
CA LYS A 367 16.44 -15.48 -15.77
C LYS A 367 16.37 -14.00 -15.41
N ILE A 368 15.20 -13.55 -14.95
CA ILE A 368 15.05 -12.21 -14.35
C ILE A 368 15.07 -12.39 -12.83
N VAL A 369 16.00 -11.71 -12.16
CA VAL A 369 16.14 -11.77 -10.70
C VAL A 369 15.86 -10.38 -10.10
N ILE A 370 14.81 -10.25 -9.32
CA ILE A 370 14.48 -8.98 -8.62
C ILE A 370 14.78 -9.16 -7.14
N VAL A 371 15.59 -8.28 -6.57
CA VAL A 371 16.01 -8.34 -5.17
C VAL A 371 15.66 -7.04 -4.45
N ILE A 372 15.06 -7.16 -3.28
CA ILE A 372 14.94 -6.07 -2.30
C ILE A 372 16.01 -6.27 -1.24
N THR A 373 16.75 -5.22 -0.89
CA THR A 373 17.70 -5.24 0.24
C THR A 373 17.73 -3.90 0.97
N HIS A 374 18.04 -3.96 2.26
CA HIS A 374 18.27 -2.76 3.10
C HIS A 374 19.72 -2.28 3.08
N THR A 375 20.64 -3.03 2.49
CA THR A 375 22.06 -2.66 2.37
C THR A 375 22.51 -2.64 0.91
N PRO A 376 21.85 -1.82 0.04
CA PRO A 376 22.05 -1.91 -1.41
C PRO A 376 23.49 -1.60 -1.84
N ASP A 377 24.14 -0.59 -1.24
CA ASP A 377 25.49 -0.19 -1.63
C ASP A 377 26.56 -1.27 -1.39
N ARG A 378 26.29 -2.20 -0.46
CA ARG A 378 27.19 -3.34 -0.20
C ARG A 378 27.25 -4.35 -1.34
N VAL A 379 26.16 -4.44 -2.12
CA VAL A 379 25.95 -5.50 -3.12
C VAL A 379 25.63 -4.95 -4.52
N ILE A 380 25.67 -3.64 -4.69
CA ILE A 380 25.24 -2.95 -5.93
C ILE A 380 25.98 -3.44 -7.19
N SER A 381 27.23 -3.88 -7.07
CA SER A 381 28.05 -4.37 -8.19
C SER A 381 27.53 -5.66 -8.84
N TYR A 382 26.53 -6.30 -8.26
CA TYR A 382 25.90 -7.50 -8.83
C TYR A 382 24.67 -7.18 -9.68
N PHE A 383 24.18 -5.93 -9.66
CA PHE A 383 22.95 -5.52 -10.32
C PHE A 383 23.22 -4.81 -11.64
N ASP A 384 22.39 -5.10 -12.63
CA ASP A 384 22.37 -4.42 -13.92
C ASP A 384 21.50 -3.16 -13.83
N ASP A 385 20.29 -3.32 -13.30
CA ASP A 385 19.29 -2.26 -13.23
C ASP A 385 18.80 -2.00 -11.81
N VAL A 386 18.19 -0.83 -11.65
CA VAL A 386 17.50 -0.44 -10.42
C VAL A 386 16.10 0.08 -10.74
N ILE A 387 15.12 -0.40 -9.97
CA ILE A 387 13.77 0.16 -9.87
C ILE A 387 13.72 1.02 -8.61
N VAL A 388 13.41 2.29 -8.74
CA VAL A 388 13.19 3.19 -7.60
C VAL A 388 11.71 3.49 -7.49
N LEU A 389 11.06 2.91 -6.48
CA LEU A 389 9.69 3.26 -6.12
C LEU A 389 9.71 4.34 -5.05
N ALA A 390 8.93 5.37 -5.27
CA ALA A 390 8.79 6.48 -4.34
C ALA A 390 7.34 6.66 -3.91
N LYS A 391 7.13 7.00 -2.64
CA LYS A 391 5.82 7.36 -2.12
C LYS A 391 5.61 8.85 -2.41
N ASP A 392 4.69 9.16 -3.32
CA ASP A 392 4.37 10.54 -3.70
C ASP A 392 3.73 11.33 -2.54
N SER A 393 3.55 12.63 -2.72
CA SER A 393 2.91 13.51 -1.74
C SER A 393 1.48 13.09 -1.36
N ARG A 394 0.87 12.18 -2.13
CA ARG A 394 -0.47 11.62 -1.92
C ARG A 394 -0.45 10.25 -1.28
N LYS A 395 0.72 9.81 -0.79
CA LYS A 395 0.96 8.50 -0.19
C LYS A 395 0.69 7.32 -1.15
N THR A 396 0.88 7.55 -2.47
CA THR A 396 0.76 6.55 -3.53
C THR A 396 2.15 6.15 -4.02
N GLY A 397 2.40 4.87 -4.22
CA GLY A 397 3.65 4.38 -4.79
C GLY A 397 3.73 4.67 -6.29
N ARG A 398 4.84 5.24 -6.73
CA ARG A 398 5.13 5.66 -8.10
C ARG A 398 6.50 5.18 -8.52
N LEU A 399 6.69 5.07 -9.84
CA LEU A 399 8.00 4.84 -10.42
C LEU A 399 8.75 6.17 -10.51
N ALA A 400 9.82 6.31 -9.71
CA ALA A 400 10.71 7.47 -9.78
C ALA A 400 11.87 7.26 -10.75
N TYR A 401 12.23 5.99 -11.00
CA TYR A 401 13.27 5.62 -11.97
C TYR A 401 13.27 4.11 -12.24
N PHE A 402 13.60 3.75 -13.47
CA PHE A 402 14.02 2.40 -13.88
C PHE A 402 15.11 2.51 -14.96
N GLY A 403 16.15 1.73 -14.84
CA GLY A 403 17.26 1.63 -15.77
C GLY A 403 18.55 1.21 -15.08
N SER A 404 19.69 1.34 -15.79
CA SER A 404 20.98 0.89 -15.27
C SER A 404 21.39 1.59 -13.98
N VAL A 405 22.20 0.89 -13.17
CA VAL A 405 22.69 1.43 -11.88
C VAL A 405 23.49 2.71 -12.06
N ASP A 406 24.33 2.80 -13.10
CA ASP A 406 25.18 3.98 -13.33
C ASP A 406 24.35 5.17 -13.82
N ASP A 407 23.40 4.95 -14.70
CA ASP A 407 22.43 5.95 -15.15
C ASP A 407 21.56 6.48 -13.98
N ALA A 408 21.21 5.62 -13.02
CA ALA A 408 20.47 6.02 -11.82
C ALA A 408 21.28 7.03 -11.00
N LYS A 409 22.57 6.77 -10.78
CA LYS A 409 23.45 7.66 -10.05
C LYS A 409 23.53 9.05 -10.72
N GLU A 410 23.67 9.06 -12.04
CA GLU A 410 23.68 10.31 -12.82
C GLU A 410 22.33 11.04 -12.75
N PHE A 411 21.22 10.30 -12.93
CA PHE A 411 19.87 10.87 -12.90
C PHE A 411 19.52 11.54 -11.56
N PHE A 412 19.89 10.91 -10.44
CA PHE A 412 19.65 11.45 -9.12
C PHE A 412 20.76 12.39 -8.61
N GLY A 413 21.92 12.41 -9.28
CA GLY A 413 23.11 13.16 -8.82
C GLY A 413 23.65 12.62 -7.49
N GLN A 414 23.63 11.29 -7.30
CA GLN A 414 24.05 10.62 -6.08
C GLN A 414 25.00 9.47 -6.40
N ASP A 415 26.05 9.30 -5.61
CA ASP A 415 27.03 8.23 -5.79
C ASP A 415 26.58 6.89 -5.17
N THR A 416 25.58 6.93 -4.27
CA THR A 416 25.13 5.77 -3.50
C THR A 416 23.62 5.55 -3.62
N MET A 417 23.18 4.30 -3.48
CA MET A 417 21.76 3.93 -3.48
C MET A 417 21.05 4.44 -2.21
N GLU A 418 21.75 4.51 -1.08
CA GLU A 418 21.24 5.13 0.15
C GLU A 418 21.02 6.63 -0.06
N GLY A 419 21.90 7.33 -0.81
CA GLY A 419 21.73 8.73 -1.20
C GLY A 419 20.46 8.92 -2.06
N ILE A 420 20.22 8.05 -3.03
CA ILE A 420 19.01 8.06 -3.86
C ILE A 420 17.75 7.87 -2.98
N LEU A 421 17.76 6.88 -2.07
CA LEU A 421 16.65 6.66 -1.14
C LEU A 421 16.38 7.89 -0.28
N ARG A 422 17.42 8.58 0.18
CA ARG A 422 17.28 9.80 0.98
C ARG A 422 16.58 10.92 0.21
N LEU A 423 16.83 11.07 -1.08
CA LEU A 423 16.16 12.08 -1.92
C LEU A 423 14.65 11.81 -2.04
N VAL A 424 14.26 10.55 -2.27
CA VAL A 424 12.87 10.18 -2.59
C VAL A 424 12.04 9.85 -1.36
N ASN A 425 12.65 9.54 -0.20
CA ASN A 425 11.93 9.28 1.03
C ASN A 425 11.29 10.55 1.58
N GLN A 426 10.16 10.40 2.28
CA GLN A 426 9.48 11.50 2.95
C GLN A 426 10.33 12.07 4.11
N LYS A 427 10.11 13.34 4.46
CA LYS A 427 10.86 14.02 5.52
C LYS A 427 10.67 13.39 6.90
N ASP A 428 9.48 12.87 7.18
CA ASP A 428 9.15 12.13 8.40
C ASP A 428 9.84 10.76 8.47
N GLU A 429 10.30 10.23 7.35
CA GLU A 429 11.10 9.01 7.23
C GLU A 429 12.62 9.30 7.13
N GLY A 430 13.05 10.53 7.41
CA GLY A 430 14.45 10.95 7.37
C GLY A 430 14.98 11.27 5.97
N GLY A 431 14.09 11.43 5.00
CA GLY A 431 14.43 11.83 3.63
C GLY A 431 14.32 13.33 3.35
N GLU A 432 14.56 13.73 2.12
CA GLU A 432 14.45 15.12 1.63
C GLU A 432 13.04 15.47 1.16
N GLY A 433 12.19 14.46 0.89
CA GLY A 433 10.79 14.64 0.48
C GLY A 433 10.62 15.19 -0.93
N ARG A 434 11.42 14.71 -1.89
CA ARG A 434 11.39 15.13 -3.32
C ARG A 434 10.87 14.04 -4.28
N PRO A 435 9.96 13.11 -3.86
CA PRO A 435 9.51 12.03 -4.74
C PRO A 435 8.80 12.56 -6.00
N ASP A 436 7.91 13.56 -5.86
CA ASP A 436 7.10 14.07 -6.97
C ASP A 436 7.96 14.66 -8.09
N GLU A 437 9.07 15.33 -7.73
CA GLU A 437 10.03 15.88 -8.68
C GLU A 437 10.67 14.80 -9.55
N PHE A 438 11.16 13.73 -8.92
CA PHE A 438 11.84 12.66 -9.66
C PHE A 438 10.86 11.81 -10.47
N VAL A 439 9.64 11.60 -9.98
CA VAL A 439 8.57 10.92 -10.75
C VAL A 439 8.25 11.69 -12.02
N LEU A 440 8.07 13.01 -11.95
CA LEU A 440 7.82 13.86 -13.11
C LEU A 440 9.01 13.87 -14.08
N ARG A 441 10.22 14.10 -13.57
CA ARG A 441 11.44 14.14 -14.37
C ARG A 441 11.71 12.83 -15.10
N TYR A 442 11.41 11.69 -14.46
CA TYR A 442 11.58 10.39 -15.09
C TYR A 442 10.51 10.15 -16.17
N ALA A 443 9.25 10.50 -15.92
CA ALA A 443 8.19 10.41 -16.92
C ALA A 443 8.50 11.26 -18.17
N GLU A 444 8.99 12.49 -18.00
CA GLU A 444 9.43 13.35 -19.13
C GLU A 444 10.58 12.72 -19.90
N ARG A 445 11.57 12.11 -19.21
CA ARG A 445 12.69 11.41 -19.83
C ARG A 445 12.23 10.22 -20.67
N GLN A 446 11.26 9.43 -20.19
CA GLN A 446 10.71 8.28 -20.94
C GLN A 446 10.06 8.70 -22.27
N VAL A 447 9.42 9.86 -22.32
CA VAL A 447 8.80 10.38 -23.55
C VAL A 447 9.83 11.01 -24.50
N THR A 448 10.89 11.61 -23.96
CA THR A 448 11.91 12.31 -24.77
C THR A 448 12.92 11.34 -25.39
N ALA A 449 13.09 10.14 -24.82
CA ALA A 449 14.03 9.12 -25.29
C ALA A 449 13.53 8.33 -26.51
N GLN A 450 12.34 8.64 -27.03
CA GLN A 450 11.77 8.17 -28.30
C GLN A 450 12.16 9.12 -29.46
#